data_fda7deedc670c2ee12ef5af1a35414f5
#
_entry.id   fda7deedc670c2ee12ef5af1a35414f5
#
_cell.length_a   1.000
_cell.length_b   1.000
_cell.length_c   1.000
_cell.angle_alpha   90.00
_cell.angle_beta   90.00
_cell.angle_gamma   90.00
#
_symmetry.space_group_name_H-M   'P 1'
#
loop_
_entity.id
_entity.type
_entity.pdbx_description
1 polymer ?
#
loop_
_entity_poly.entity_id
_entity_poly.type
_entity_poly.pdbx_seq_one_letter_code
_entity_poly.pdbx_strand_id
1 'polypeptide(L)'
;MAQAEIRMTEGPIAKQLVSFAIPLFLGFLFQQLYNTADALIVGNLLGNSALAAVTGTGTLIFLLVGFFGGISMGAGVVVSRYFGSREVEKMRAAIHTNIAFGLAAGVFLTVVGMLLTPQILKWMGTPEDVMPQSVAYIRTYFAGSIGLVMYNQCRGVMQAVGDSRHPLYYLIISSVTNVVLDILLIAVFKMDVDGAALATVLSQFVSVFLCMGRLMSPVSGECQVKWREIRFDPEMTRLILSYGLPSGLQNSVIALANVVVQSNINSFGEMAMSGCGAYAKVEGFAFLPITSFTSAITTFVGQNLGAGELKRTRQGARFGIVCSVVIAEAIGALLYWLAPILIKAFTQEPAAIAFGVQKMRTCSLFFCLLALSHCLAAVMRGAGRAVIPMISMLAFWCLVRVTIISIATPIYQSIAVVNWVYPITWALSSLFLLIYYYKADWLTAPGHRSGEPVRH
;
A
#
# COMPACT_ATOMS: atom_id res chain seq x y z
N MET A 1 7.69 30.38 6.38
CA MET A 1 8.29 29.15 5.81
C MET A 1 7.27 28.50 4.86
N ALA A 2 7.14 29.08 3.66
CA ALA A 2 6.22 28.62 2.62
C ALA A 2 7.01 27.84 1.56
N GLN A 3 7.35 26.57 1.84
CA GLN A 3 7.99 25.66 0.89
C GLN A 3 7.74 24.21 1.28
N ALA A 4 6.49 23.77 1.29
CA ALA A 4 6.17 22.36 1.50
C ALA A 4 5.69 21.65 0.21
N GLU A 5 5.30 22.40 -0.81
CA GLU A 5 4.81 21.85 -2.08
C GLU A 5 5.98 21.73 -3.07
N ILE A 6 6.39 20.49 -3.34
CA ILE A 6 7.38 20.20 -4.39
C ILE A 6 6.64 20.11 -5.72
N ARG A 7 6.70 21.14 -6.54
CA ARG A 7 6.21 21.07 -7.93
C ARG A 7 7.16 20.18 -8.74
N MET A 8 6.72 18.97 -9.02
CA MET A 8 7.53 17.99 -9.78
C MET A 8 7.63 18.33 -11.26
N THR A 9 6.93 19.36 -11.71
CA THR A 9 6.98 19.88 -13.09
C THR A 9 8.20 20.78 -13.36
N GLU A 10 8.92 21.18 -12.30
CA GLU A 10 10.04 22.13 -12.40
C GLU A 10 11.32 21.54 -11.79
N GLY A 11 12.49 22.08 -12.15
CA GLY A 11 13.78 21.69 -11.58
C GLY A 11 14.32 20.31 -12.01
N PRO A 12 15.46 19.86 -11.44
CA PRO A 12 16.10 18.60 -11.82
C PRO A 12 15.27 17.37 -11.43
N ILE A 13 14.99 16.49 -12.39
CA ILE A 13 14.14 15.30 -12.25
C ILE A 13 14.61 14.39 -11.10
N ALA A 14 15.91 14.07 -11.08
CA ALA A 14 16.50 13.20 -10.08
C ALA A 14 16.29 13.73 -8.65
N LYS A 15 16.55 15.03 -8.45
CA LYS A 15 16.38 15.69 -7.15
C LYS A 15 14.91 15.64 -6.70
N GLN A 16 13.97 15.91 -7.61
CA GLN A 16 12.54 15.92 -7.30
C GLN A 16 12.05 14.54 -6.89
N LEU A 17 12.34 13.50 -7.69
CA LEU A 17 11.91 12.13 -7.40
C LEU A 17 12.53 11.59 -6.12
N VAL A 18 13.85 11.76 -5.92
CA VAL A 18 14.53 11.24 -4.74
C VAL A 18 14.11 11.98 -3.47
N SER A 19 14.05 13.32 -3.50
CA SER A 19 13.62 14.11 -2.32
C SER A 19 12.17 13.87 -1.93
N PHE A 20 11.33 13.44 -2.86
CA PHE A 20 9.97 13.03 -2.57
C PHE A 20 9.88 11.57 -2.09
N ALA A 21 10.67 10.66 -2.67
CA ALA A 21 10.66 9.24 -2.30
C ALA A 21 11.23 8.97 -0.90
N ILE A 22 12.26 9.72 -0.46
CA ILE A 22 12.88 9.52 0.85
C ILE A 22 11.90 9.69 2.02
N PRO A 23 11.10 10.79 2.15
CA PRO A 23 10.11 10.89 3.21
C PRO A 23 9.04 9.80 3.15
N LEU A 24 8.65 9.35 1.94
CA LEU A 24 7.72 8.23 1.79
C LEU A 24 8.33 6.93 2.30
N PHE A 25 9.58 6.65 1.97
CA PHE A 25 10.30 5.48 2.47
C PHE A 25 10.38 5.49 4.01
N LEU A 26 10.77 6.61 4.60
CA LEU A 26 10.80 6.75 6.04
C LEU A 26 9.41 6.57 6.67
N GLY A 27 8.35 7.11 6.04
CA GLY A 27 6.98 6.91 6.49
C GLY A 27 6.58 5.43 6.49
N PHE A 28 6.82 4.71 5.40
CA PHE A 28 6.53 3.27 5.34
C PHE A 28 7.40 2.46 6.32
N LEU A 29 8.66 2.86 6.52
CA LEU A 29 9.54 2.23 7.51
C LEU A 29 9.00 2.41 8.93
N PHE A 30 8.63 3.64 9.32
CA PHE A 30 8.03 3.90 10.64
C PHE A 30 6.71 3.15 10.80
N GLN A 31 5.88 3.06 9.76
CA GLN A 31 4.65 2.28 9.78
C GLN A 31 4.94 0.78 10.02
N GLN A 32 5.94 0.23 9.36
CA GLN A 32 6.33 -1.17 9.55
C GLN A 32 6.90 -1.43 10.96
N LEU A 33 7.69 -0.48 11.47
CA LEU A 33 8.25 -0.57 12.83
C LEU A 33 7.15 -0.51 13.90
N TYR A 34 6.20 0.41 13.79
CA TYR A 34 5.15 0.50 14.80
C TYR A 34 4.20 -0.73 14.75
N ASN A 35 3.87 -1.25 13.58
CA ASN A 35 3.10 -2.50 13.47
C ASN A 35 3.83 -3.68 14.15
N THR A 36 5.15 -3.70 14.06
CA THR A 36 5.97 -4.71 14.74
C THR A 36 5.97 -4.49 16.26
N ALA A 37 6.09 -3.23 16.71
CA ALA A 37 6.04 -2.88 18.13
C ALA A 37 4.68 -3.22 18.77
N ASP A 38 3.57 -2.89 18.10
CA ASP A 38 2.21 -3.24 18.51
C ASP A 38 2.05 -4.76 18.71
N ALA A 39 2.47 -5.57 17.73
CA ALA A 39 2.44 -7.02 17.84
C ALA A 39 3.30 -7.55 19.02
N LEU A 40 4.47 -6.94 19.28
CA LEU A 40 5.31 -7.30 20.41
C LEU A 40 4.68 -6.91 21.76
N ILE A 41 4.06 -5.75 21.85
CA ILE A 41 3.37 -5.30 23.08
C ILE A 41 2.20 -6.23 23.39
N VAL A 42 1.36 -6.51 22.39
CA VAL A 42 0.22 -7.42 22.55
C VAL A 42 0.68 -8.82 22.95
N GLY A 43 1.68 -9.37 22.24
CA GLY A 43 2.20 -10.72 22.52
C GLY A 43 2.82 -10.86 23.91
N ASN A 44 3.57 -9.85 24.37
CA ASN A 44 4.24 -9.91 25.67
C ASN A 44 3.31 -9.61 26.86
N LEU A 45 2.32 -8.72 26.68
CA LEU A 45 1.44 -8.29 27.78
C LEU A 45 0.15 -9.12 27.87
N LEU A 46 -0.41 -9.56 26.73
CA LEU A 46 -1.69 -10.28 26.68
C LEU A 46 -1.54 -11.78 26.34
N GLY A 47 -0.36 -12.19 25.84
CA GLY A 47 -0.06 -13.58 25.55
C GLY A 47 -0.44 -14.04 24.14
N ASN A 48 -0.28 -15.37 23.91
CA ASN A 48 -0.35 -15.96 22.57
C ASN A 48 -1.76 -15.93 21.95
N SER A 49 -2.83 -16.07 22.73
CA SER A 49 -4.21 -16.05 22.25
C SER A 49 -4.56 -14.66 21.70
N ALA A 50 -4.19 -13.61 22.43
CA ALA A 50 -4.37 -12.23 21.99
C ALA A 50 -3.56 -11.90 20.74
N LEU A 51 -2.30 -12.36 20.69
CA LEU A 51 -1.46 -12.20 19.48
C LEU A 51 -2.08 -12.92 18.28
N ALA A 52 -2.62 -14.13 18.46
CA ALA A 52 -3.31 -14.88 17.41
C ALA A 52 -4.58 -14.14 16.93
N ALA A 53 -5.34 -13.54 17.83
CA ALA A 53 -6.51 -12.72 17.48
C ALA A 53 -6.13 -11.51 16.62
N VAL A 54 -5.09 -10.76 17.01
CA VAL A 54 -4.62 -9.57 16.29
C VAL A 54 -4.01 -9.94 14.93
N THR A 55 -3.13 -10.94 14.91
CA THR A 55 -2.44 -11.33 13.66
C THR A 55 -3.34 -12.08 12.69
N GLY A 56 -4.24 -12.93 13.19
CA GLY A 56 -5.21 -13.68 12.38
C GLY A 56 -6.21 -12.77 11.66
N THR A 57 -6.56 -11.64 12.25
CA THR A 57 -7.46 -10.64 11.65
C THR A 57 -6.75 -9.69 10.67
N GLY A 58 -5.43 -9.70 10.64
CA GLY A 58 -4.61 -8.82 9.79
C GLY A 58 -4.92 -8.94 8.29
N THR A 59 -5.25 -10.14 7.81
CA THR A 59 -5.61 -10.35 6.40
C THR A 59 -6.88 -9.60 6.00
N LEU A 60 -7.90 -9.59 6.87
CA LEU A 60 -9.13 -8.83 6.64
C LEU A 60 -8.87 -7.32 6.61
N ILE A 61 -8.10 -6.84 7.59
CA ILE A 61 -7.69 -5.43 7.66
C ILE A 61 -6.92 -5.05 6.39
N PHE A 62 -5.94 -5.86 5.98
CA PHE A 62 -5.14 -5.63 4.78
C PHE A 62 -5.99 -5.58 3.50
N LEU A 63 -6.98 -6.46 3.37
CA LEU A 63 -7.90 -6.48 2.22
C LEU A 63 -8.69 -5.16 2.13
N LEU A 64 -9.25 -4.71 3.26
CA LEU A 64 -10.05 -3.49 3.32
C LEU A 64 -9.18 -2.23 3.13
N VAL A 65 -8.05 -2.15 3.84
CA VAL A 65 -7.09 -1.06 3.70
C VAL A 65 -6.55 -0.98 2.26
N GLY A 66 -6.25 -2.14 1.66
CA GLY A 66 -5.79 -2.24 0.28
C GLY A 66 -6.82 -1.73 -0.72
N PHE A 67 -8.10 -2.07 -0.52
CA PHE A 67 -9.18 -1.60 -1.39
C PHE A 67 -9.34 -0.08 -1.33
N PHE A 68 -9.53 0.48 -0.13
CA PHE A 68 -9.71 1.92 0.04
C PHE A 68 -8.43 2.72 -0.24
N GLY A 69 -7.27 2.14 0.04
CA GLY A 69 -5.98 2.69 -0.37
C GLY A 69 -5.84 2.80 -1.89
N GLY A 70 -6.35 1.81 -2.64
CA GLY A 70 -6.41 1.87 -4.10
C GLY A 70 -7.30 3.00 -4.61
N ILE A 71 -8.45 3.23 -3.98
CA ILE A 71 -9.34 4.35 -4.34
C ILE A 71 -8.67 5.69 -4.01
N SER A 72 -8.02 5.81 -2.85
CA SER A 72 -7.24 6.99 -2.47
C SER A 72 -6.12 7.28 -3.47
N MET A 73 -5.45 6.25 -3.98
CA MET A 73 -4.43 6.40 -5.02
C MET A 73 -5.04 6.95 -6.31
N GLY A 74 -6.23 6.49 -6.72
CA GLY A 74 -6.96 7.02 -7.86
C GLY A 74 -7.30 8.50 -7.71
N ALA A 75 -7.79 8.90 -6.54
CA ALA A 75 -8.02 10.30 -6.21
C ALA A 75 -6.73 11.13 -6.26
N GLY A 76 -5.62 10.59 -5.74
CA GLY A 76 -4.30 11.20 -5.82
C GLY A 76 -3.85 11.45 -7.25
N VAL A 77 -4.12 10.53 -8.18
CA VAL A 77 -3.82 10.71 -9.61
C VAL A 77 -4.64 11.86 -10.21
N VAL A 78 -5.96 11.94 -9.91
CA VAL A 78 -6.82 13.02 -10.39
C VAL A 78 -6.34 14.38 -9.86
N VAL A 79 -6.09 14.47 -8.56
CA VAL A 79 -5.59 15.69 -7.91
C VAL A 79 -4.22 16.10 -8.47
N SER A 80 -3.26 15.17 -8.60
CA SER A 80 -1.92 15.46 -9.13
C SER A 80 -1.97 15.98 -10.56
N ARG A 81 -2.90 15.49 -11.37
CA ARG A 81 -3.10 15.91 -12.75
C ARG A 81 -3.60 17.35 -12.84
N TYR A 82 -4.66 17.69 -12.08
CA TYR A 82 -5.18 19.05 -12.03
C TYR A 82 -4.23 20.04 -11.34
N PHE A 83 -3.44 19.58 -10.37
CA PHE A 83 -2.36 20.36 -9.80
C PHE A 83 -1.28 20.70 -10.84
N GLY A 84 -0.91 19.73 -11.69
CA GLY A 84 0.03 19.93 -12.78
C GLY A 84 -0.49 20.88 -13.87
N SER A 85 -1.75 20.75 -14.29
CA SER A 85 -2.39 21.63 -15.29
C SER A 85 -2.74 23.01 -14.76
N ARG A 86 -2.60 23.27 -13.46
CA ARG A 86 -3.00 24.52 -12.78
C ARG A 86 -4.51 24.80 -12.87
N GLU A 87 -5.33 23.77 -13.06
CA GLU A 87 -6.79 23.89 -13.06
C GLU A 87 -7.32 23.86 -11.61
N VAL A 88 -7.16 24.98 -10.90
CA VAL A 88 -7.42 25.08 -9.45
C VAL A 88 -8.85 24.68 -9.07
N GLU A 89 -9.86 25.08 -9.83
CA GLU A 89 -11.27 24.77 -9.54
C GLU A 89 -11.54 23.26 -9.62
N LYS A 90 -11.04 22.58 -10.66
CA LYS A 90 -11.18 21.14 -10.80
C LYS A 90 -10.37 20.37 -9.74
N MET A 91 -9.17 20.87 -9.42
CA MET A 91 -8.36 20.31 -8.34
C MET A 91 -9.11 20.39 -7.00
N ARG A 92 -9.70 21.56 -6.67
CA ARG A 92 -10.52 21.73 -5.46
C ARG A 92 -11.72 20.79 -5.45
N ALA A 93 -12.46 20.70 -6.57
CA ALA A 93 -13.58 19.78 -6.70
C ALA A 93 -13.14 18.33 -6.47
N ALA A 94 -11.99 17.90 -7.02
CA ALA A 94 -11.43 16.56 -6.81
C ALA A 94 -11.04 16.34 -5.35
N ILE A 95 -10.40 17.30 -4.68
CA ILE A 95 -10.02 17.21 -3.26
C ILE A 95 -11.27 17.08 -2.37
N HIS A 96 -12.28 17.95 -2.54
CA HIS A 96 -13.50 17.91 -1.73
C HIS A 96 -14.32 16.66 -1.97
N THR A 97 -14.40 16.17 -3.23
CA THR A 97 -15.02 14.88 -3.57
C THR A 97 -14.29 13.70 -2.91
N ASN A 98 -12.95 13.72 -2.90
CA ASN A 98 -12.16 12.70 -2.24
C ASN A 98 -12.40 12.66 -0.72
N ILE A 99 -12.49 13.81 -0.06
CA ILE A 99 -12.82 13.89 1.37
C ILE A 99 -14.26 13.41 1.63
N ALA A 100 -15.23 13.81 0.79
CA ALA A 100 -16.61 13.33 0.88
C ALA A 100 -16.69 11.80 0.74
N PHE A 101 -15.94 11.24 -0.22
CA PHE A 101 -15.81 9.79 -0.42
C PHE A 101 -15.21 9.10 0.82
N GLY A 102 -14.14 9.67 1.39
CA GLY A 102 -13.52 9.15 2.60
C GLY A 102 -14.47 9.09 3.80
N LEU A 103 -15.27 10.13 4.00
CA LEU A 103 -16.30 10.18 5.05
C LEU A 103 -17.38 9.12 4.82
N ALA A 104 -17.94 9.05 3.61
CA ALA A 104 -18.98 8.08 3.28
C ALA A 104 -18.49 6.63 3.39
N ALA A 105 -17.31 6.34 2.85
CA ALA A 105 -16.67 5.03 2.93
C ALA A 105 -16.30 4.63 4.36
N GLY A 106 -15.80 5.58 5.15
CA GLY A 106 -15.49 5.37 6.56
C GLY A 106 -16.74 5.02 7.38
N VAL A 107 -17.83 5.76 7.19
CA VAL A 107 -19.14 5.46 7.84
C VAL A 107 -19.66 4.09 7.39
N PHE A 108 -19.63 3.82 6.09
CA PHE A 108 -20.06 2.53 5.54
C PHE A 108 -19.28 1.37 6.16
N LEU A 109 -17.93 1.48 6.22
CA LEU A 109 -17.09 0.45 6.84
C LEU A 109 -17.35 0.29 8.32
N THR A 110 -17.56 1.38 9.04
CA THR A 110 -17.91 1.32 10.47
C THR A 110 -19.20 0.52 10.67
N VAL A 111 -20.26 0.88 9.95
CA VAL A 111 -21.57 0.22 10.13
C VAL A 111 -21.51 -1.24 9.68
N VAL A 112 -21.07 -1.50 8.46
CA VAL A 112 -21.03 -2.85 7.87
C VAL A 112 -20.01 -3.73 8.61
N GLY A 113 -18.84 -3.20 8.93
CA GLY A 113 -17.81 -3.92 9.65
C GLY A 113 -18.25 -4.36 11.04
N MET A 114 -18.84 -3.46 11.82
CA MET A 114 -19.35 -3.80 13.17
C MET A 114 -20.45 -4.85 13.14
N LEU A 115 -21.36 -4.76 12.15
CA LEU A 115 -22.48 -5.71 12.03
C LEU A 115 -22.01 -7.08 11.55
N LEU A 116 -21.13 -7.14 10.54
CA LEU A 116 -20.72 -8.38 9.91
C LEU A 116 -19.50 -9.05 10.55
N THR A 117 -18.81 -8.40 11.50
CA THR A 117 -17.60 -8.96 12.15
C THR A 117 -17.76 -10.42 12.58
N PRO A 118 -18.80 -10.84 13.36
CA PRO A 118 -18.89 -12.22 13.80
C PRO A 118 -19.05 -13.21 12.65
N GLN A 119 -19.79 -12.81 11.61
CA GLN A 119 -20.03 -13.66 10.46
C GLN A 119 -18.77 -13.81 9.60
N ILE A 120 -18.03 -12.72 9.39
CA ILE A 120 -16.78 -12.73 8.64
C ILE A 120 -15.74 -13.63 9.33
N LEU A 121 -15.58 -13.51 10.64
CA LEU A 121 -14.65 -14.34 11.41
C LEU A 121 -15.02 -15.83 11.37
N LYS A 122 -16.34 -16.17 11.38
CA LYS A 122 -16.79 -17.54 11.16
C LYS A 122 -16.41 -18.06 9.77
N TRP A 123 -16.62 -17.25 8.73
CA TRP A 123 -16.22 -17.63 7.36
C TRP A 123 -14.70 -17.80 7.20
N MET A 124 -13.93 -17.05 7.99
CA MET A 124 -12.46 -17.20 8.04
C MET A 124 -12.00 -18.44 8.81
N GLY A 125 -12.90 -19.18 9.45
CA GLY A 125 -12.55 -20.36 10.24
C GLY A 125 -11.81 -20.04 11.53
N THR A 126 -12.09 -18.88 12.15
CA THR A 126 -11.46 -18.48 13.42
C THR A 126 -11.81 -19.49 14.50
N PRO A 127 -10.82 -20.07 15.24
CA PRO A 127 -11.05 -21.03 16.32
C PRO A 127 -11.96 -20.46 17.42
N GLU A 128 -12.77 -21.34 18.05
CA GLU A 128 -13.76 -20.90 19.05
C GLU A 128 -13.13 -20.28 20.30
N ASP A 129 -11.96 -20.73 20.69
CA ASP A 129 -11.18 -20.21 21.83
C ASP A 129 -10.64 -18.79 21.60
N VAL A 130 -10.34 -18.43 20.34
CA VAL A 130 -9.83 -17.11 19.95
C VAL A 130 -10.96 -16.17 19.48
N MET A 131 -12.14 -16.72 19.17
CA MET A 131 -13.27 -15.99 18.60
C MET A 131 -13.69 -14.75 19.42
N PRO A 132 -13.86 -14.80 20.75
CA PRO A 132 -14.28 -13.64 21.53
C PRO A 132 -13.31 -12.48 21.43
N GLN A 133 -12.00 -12.75 21.54
CA GLN A 133 -10.96 -11.72 21.41
C GLN A 133 -10.88 -11.16 19.99
N SER A 134 -10.99 -12.01 18.97
CA SER A 134 -11.01 -11.58 17.57
C SER A 134 -12.21 -10.68 17.27
N VAL A 135 -13.41 -10.99 17.81
CA VAL A 135 -14.61 -10.15 17.67
C VAL A 135 -14.41 -8.81 18.37
N ALA A 136 -13.90 -8.80 19.59
CA ALA A 136 -13.65 -7.57 20.36
C ALA A 136 -12.67 -6.66 19.60
N TYR A 137 -11.52 -7.20 19.18
CA TYR A 137 -10.50 -6.48 18.44
C TYR A 137 -11.04 -5.87 17.13
N ILE A 138 -11.68 -6.70 16.29
CA ILE A 138 -12.15 -6.27 14.97
C ILE A 138 -13.31 -5.29 15.08
N ARG A 139 -14.24 -5.47 16.01
CA ARG A 139 -15.33 -4.50 16.22
C ARG A 139 -14.80 -3.14 16.64
N THR A 140 -13.86 -3.11 17.59
CA THR A 140 -13.21 -1.86 18.02
C THR A 140 -12.46 -1.21 16.86
N TYR A 141 -11.76 -2.00 16.06
CA TYR A 141 -11.07 -1.51 14.87
C TYR A 141 -12.03 -0.91 13.83
N PHE A 142 -13.16 -1.59 13.54
CA PHE A 142 -14.17 -1.08 12.62
C PHE A 142 -14.91 0.15 13.17
N ALA A 143 -15.11 0.25 14.47
CA ALA A 143 -15.69 1.45 15.07
C ALA A 143 -14.87 2.71 14.75
N GLY A 144 -13.56 2.55 14.57
CA GLY A 144 -12.65 3.63 14.20
C GLY A 144 -12.23 3.67 12.74
N SER A 145 -12.80 2.84 11.86
CA SER A 145 -12.35 2.73 10.46
C SER A 145 -12.46 4.03 9.66
N ILE A 146 -13.35 4.94 10.05
CA ILE A 146 -13.42 6.29 9.48
C ILE A 146 -12.08 7.05 9.63
N GLY A 147 -11.39 6.89 10.77
CA GLY A 147 -10.07 7.47 10.99
C GLY A 147 -9.04 6.93 9.99
N LEU A 148 -8.98 5.61 9.82
CA LEU A 148 -8.09 4.96 8.87
C LEU A 148 -8.32 5.42 7.43
N VAL A 149 -9.59 5.39 6.98
CA VAL A 149 -9.94 5.79 5.61
C VAL A 149 -9.61 7.26 5.39
N MET A 150 -10.03 8.13 6.30
CA MET A 150 -9.77 9.58 6.21
C MET A 150 -8.29 9.92 6.19
N TYR A 151 -7.48 9.25 7.03
CA TYR A 151 -6.03 9.43 6.98
C TYR A 151 -5.44 9.09 5.61
N ASN A 152 -5.85 7.96 5.01
CA ASN A 152 -5.39 7.58 3.68
C ASN A 152 -5.82 8.60 2.61
N GLN A 153 -7.04 9.14 2.67
CA GLN A 153 -7.51 10.17 1.73
C GLN A 153 -6.72 11.47 1.88
N CYS A 154 -6.55 11.96 3.10
CA CYS A 154 -5.78 13.18 3.36
C CYS A 154 -4.31 13.03 2.92
N ARG A 155 -3.67 11.89 3.26
CA ARG A 155 -2.32 11.57 2.83
C ARG A 155 -2.20 11.54 1.30
N GLY A 156 -3.17 10.92 0.62
CA GLY A 156 -3.23 10.86 -0.84
C GLY A 156 -3.28 12.25 -1.49
N VAL A 157 -4.09 13.16 -0.96
CA VAL A 157 -4.15 14.56 -1.41
C VAL A 157 -2.82 15.28 -1.20
N MET A 158 -2.23 15.20 0.01
CA MET A 158 -0.96 15.85 0.30
C MET A 158 0.16 15.35 -0.61
N GLN A 159 0.25 14.03 -0.83
CA GLN A 159 1.22 13.43 -1.75
C GLN A 159 0.98 13.87 -3.20
N ALA A 160 -0.27 13.99 -3.63
CA ALA A 160 -0.63 14.40 -4.99
C ALA A 160 -0.14 15.83 -5.33
N VAL A 161 -0.14 16.73 -4.35
CA VAL A 161 0.36 18.10 -4.48
C VAL A 161 1.85 18.25 -4.15
N GLY A 162 2.55 17.12 -3.95
CA GLY A 162 4.00 17.11 -3.73
C GLY A 162 4.45 17.22 -2.27
N ASP A 163 3.53 17.20 -1.30
CA ASP A 163 3.87 17.22 0.12
C ASP A 163 4.02 15.79 0.67
N SER A 164 5.23 15.27 0.70
CA SER A 164 5.55 13.97 1.30
C SER A 164 6.06 14.06 2.74
N ARG A 165 6.43 15.27 3.22
CA ARG A 165 7.06 15.46 4.53
C ARG A 165 6.04 15.53 5.67
N HIS A 166 4.96 16.29 5.51
CA HIS A 166 3.96 16.41 6.57
C HIS A 166 3.25 15.10 6.87
N PRO A 167 2.84 14.28 5.87
CA PRO A 167 2.34 12.93 6.16
C PRO A 167 3.31 12.07 6.97
N LEU A 168 4.63 12.18 6.72
CA LEU A 168 5.64 11.50 7.52
C LEU A 168 5.63 11.97 8.98
N TYR A 169 5.65 13.30 9.21
CA TYR A 169 5.65 13.84 10.58
C TYR A 169 4.39 13.43 11.35
N TYR A 170 3.24 13.46 10.70
CA TYR A 170 1.98 13.07 11.33
C TYR A 170 1.91 11.57 11.61
N LEU A 171 2.50 10.75 10.75
CA LEU A 171 2.64 9.33 10.99
C LEU A 171 3.57 9.03 12.17
N ILE A 172 4.70 9.74 12.31
CA ILE A 172 5.61 9.58 13.46
C ILE A 172 4.88 9.94 14.76
N ILE A 173 4.18 11.07 14.79
CA ILE A 173 3.40 11.49 15.97
C ILE A 173 2.35 10.44 16.31
N SER A 174 1.62 9.97 15.32
CA SER A 174 0.60 8.92 15.49
C SER A 174 1.21 7.61 16.00
N SER A 175 2.36 7.20 15.44
CA SER A 175 3.03 5.96 15.85
C SER A 175 3.51 6.02 17.30
N VAL A 176 4.08 7.15 17.73
CA VAL A 176 4.45 7.34 19.13
C VAL A 176 3.21 7.34 20.03
N THR A 177 2.14 8.02 19.61
CA THR A 177 0.87 8.03 20.33
C THR A 177 0.31 6.62 20.47
N ASN A 178 0.35 5.81 19.42
CA ASN A 178 -0.12 4.43 19.45
C ASN A 178 0.65 3.59 20.48
N VAL A 179 1.99 3.58 20.43
CA VAL A 179 2.82 2.83 21.40
C VAL A 179 2.55 3.28 22.84
N VAL A 180 2.42 4.58 23.09
CA VAL A 180 2.10 5.10 24.43
C VAL A 180 0.71 4.65 24.88
N LEU A 181 -0.28 4.69 23.98
CA LEU A 181 -1.64 4.27 24.29
C LEU A 181 -1.74 2.76 24.49
N ASP A 182 -1.01 1.94 23.72
CA ASP A 182 -0.95 0.49 23.91
C ASP A 182 -0.47 0.15 25.32
N ILE A 183 0.65 0.74 25.76
CA ILE A 183 1.18 0.53 27.09
C ILE A 183 0.18 1.03 28.15
N LEU A 184 -0.41 2.20 27.96
CA LEU A 184 -1.35 2.78 28.90
C LEU A 184 -2.63 1.95 29.03
N LEU A 185 -3.26 1.60 27.92
CA LEU A 185 -4.54 0.87 27.91
C LEU A 185 -4.37 -0.58 28.36
N ILE A 186 -3.31 -1.25 27.90
CA ILE A 186 -3.10 -2.67 28.22
C ILE A 186 -2.42 -2.84 29.59
N ALA A 187 -1.32 -2.13 29.88
CA ALA A 187 -0.54 -2.36 31.10
C ALA A 187 -1.14 -1.65 32.32
N VAL A 188 -1.67 -0.40 32.16
CA VAL A 188 -2.18 0.41 33.28
C VAL A 188 -3.69 0.18 33.47
N PHE A 189 -4.49 0.36 32.40
CA PHE A 189 -5.95 0.18 32.48
C PHE A 189 -6.41 -1.28 32.42
N LYS A 190 -5.48 -2.23 32.16
CA LYS A 190 -5.76 -3.67 32.11
C LYS A 190 -6.81 -4.07 31.10
N MET A 191 -6.91 -3.34 29.99
CA MET A 191 -7.73 -3.73 28.86
C MET A 191 -7.12 -4.94 28.15
N ASP A 192 -7.97 -5.72 27.49
CA ASP A 192 -7.56 -6.86 26.67
C ASP A 192 -7.22 -6.38 25.23
N VAL A 193 -7.39 -7.23 24.21
CA VAL A 193 -7.11 -6.93 22.80
C VAL A 193 -7.88 -5.72 22.25
N ASP A 194 -9.04 -5.41 22.81
CA ASP A 194 -9.81 -4.20 22.51
C ASP A 194 -9.06 -2.93 22.88
N GLY A 195 -8.20 -2.96 23.90
CA GLY A 195 -7.28 -1.88 24.25
C GLY A 195 -6.27 -1.58 23.14
N ALA A 196 -5.65 -2.60 22.56
CA ALA A 196 -4.75 -2.46 21.41
C ALA A 196 -5.48 -1.89 20.18
N ALA A 197 -6.69 -2.40 19.87
CA ALA A 197 -7.49 -1.86 18.79
C ALA A 197 -7.87 -0.38 19.03
N LEU A 198 -8.23 -0.02 20.26
CA LEU A 198 -8.55 1.35 20.64
C LEU A 198 -7.35 2.28 20.54
N ALA A 199 -6.16 1.85 20.96
CA ALA A 199 -4.92 2.60 20.80
C ALA A 199 -4.64 2.91 19.32
N THR A 200 -4.79 1.89 18.46
CA THR A 200 -4.65 2.06 17.00
C THR A 200 -5.67 3.05 16.44
N VAL A 201 -6.94 2.93 16.82
CA VAL A 201 -8.01 3.84 16.38
C VAL A 201 -7.73 5.27 16.81
N LEU A 202 -7.41 5.50 18.08
CA LEU A 202 -7.14 6.85 18.63
C LEU A 202 -5.92 7.47 17.94
N SER A 203 -4.85 6.71 17.72
CA SER A 203 -3.66 7.19 17.03
C SER A 203 -3.95 7.56 15.56
N GLN A 204 -4.82 6.81 14.88
CA GLN A 204 -5.29 7.16 13.53
C GLN A 204 -6.07 8.48 13.51
N PHE A 205 -6.94 8.71 14.49
CA PHE A 205 -7.63 9.99 14.62
C PHE A 205 -6.67 11.16 14.84
N VAL A 206 -5.62 10.98 15.63
CA VAL A 206 -4.54 11.99 15.75
C VAL A 206 -3.95 12.33 14.39
N SER A 207 -3.62 11.34 13.57
CA SER A 207 -3.15 11.57 12.20
C SER A 207 -4.17 12.34 11.35
N VAL A 208 -5.44 11.98 11.42
CA VAL A 208 -6.52 12.65 10.68
C VAL A 208 -6.65 14.11 11.09
N PHE A 209 -6.68 14.40 12.38
CA PHE A 209 -6.78 15.77 12.89
C PHE A 209 -5.60 16.62 12.43
N LEU A 210 -4.38 16.10 12.45
CA LEU A 210 -3.19 16.80 11.97
C LEU A 210 -3.25 17.04 10.46
N CYS A 211 -3.59 16.02 9.66
CA CYS A 211 -3.73 16.14 8.22
C CYS A 211 -4.85 17.11 7.81
N MET A 212 -6.04 16.96 8.40
CA MET A 212 -7.18 17.84 8.13
C MET A 212 -6.90 19.27 8.59
N GLY A 213 -6.32 19.45 9.79
CA GLY A 213 -5.94 20.77 10.28
C GLY A 213 -5.01 21.49 9.31
N ARG A 214 -4.05 20.77 8.70
CA ARG A 214 -3.20 21.34 7.66
C ARG A 214 -3.96 21.64 6.37
N LEU A 215 -4.73 20.69 5.86
CA LEU A 215 -5.50 20.88 4.62
C LEU A 215 -6.53 21.99 4.74
N MET A 216 -7.08 22.23 5.91
CA MET A 216 -8.03 23.30 6.18
C MET A 216 -7.36 24.65 6.46
N SER A 217 -6.06 24.66 6.78
CA SER A 217 -5.31 25.88 7.06
C SER A 217 -5.14 26.72 5.80
N PRO A 218 -5.17 28.07 5.90
CA PRO A 218 -4.82 28.97 4.81
C PRO A 218 -3.44 28.74 4.20
N VAL A 219 -2.53 28.09 4.95
CA VAL A 219 -1.19 27.70 4.47
C VAL A 219 -1.24 26.73 3.31
N SER A 220 -2.33 25.96 3.14
CA SER A 220 -2.54 25.06 2.01
C SER A 220 -2.97 25.76 0.71
N GLY A 221 -3.15 27.09 0.73
CA GLY A 221 -3.36 27.90 -0.46
C GLY A 221 -4.49 27.38 -1.36
N GLU A 222 -4.13 27.04 -2.61
CA GLU A 222 -5.07 26.54 -3.62
C GLU A 222 -5.68 25.17 -3.26
N CYS A 223 -5.00 24.37 -2.42
CA CYS A 223 -5.43 23.05 -1.99
C CYS A 223 -6.27 23.04 -0.70
N GLN A 224 -6.64 24.25 -0.21
CA GLN A 224 -7.38 24.37 1.05
C GLN A 224 -8.75 23.67 1.00
N VAL A 225 -8.99 22.82 1.99
CA VAL A 225 -10.29 22.15 2.20
C VAL A 225 -11.18 23.05 3.05
N LYS A 226 -12.40 23.29 2.57
CA LYS A 226 -13.45 24.03 3.29
C LYS A 226 -14.63 23.12 3.55
N TRP A 227 -15.08 23.01 4.79
CA TRP A 227 -16.18 22.13 5.19
C TRP A 227 -17.45 22.31 4.36
N ARG A 228 -17.79 23.54 3.99
CA ARG A 228 -19.00 23.87 3.22
C ARG A 228 -18.92 23.45 1.75
N GLU A 229 -17.72 23.17 1.25
CA GLU A 229 -17.47 22.76 -0.13
C GLU A 229 -17.35 21.23 -0.27
N ILE A 230 -17.35 20.49 0.86
CA ILE A 230 -17.27 19.00 0.85
C ILE A 230 -18.59 18.47 0.27
N ARG A 231 -18.52 17.97 -0.96
CA ARG A 231 -19.65 17.38 -1.69
C ARG A 231 -19.16 16.42 -2.75
N PHE A 232 -20.04 15.56 -3.21
CA PHE A 232 -19.77 14.72 -4.36
C PHE A 232 -19.99 15.53 -5.65
N ASP A 233 -18.91 15.72 -6.40
CA ASP A 233 -18.98 16.19 -7.77
C ASP A 233 -19.08 14.97 -8.69
N PRO A 234 -20.09 14.87 -9.59
CA PRO A 234 -20.30 13.68 -10.43
C PRO A 234 -19.15 13.40 -11.38
N GLU A 235 -18.52 14.43 -11.96
CA GLU A 235 -17.39 14.28 -12.87
C GLU A 235 -16.16 13.78 -12.11
N MET A 236 -15.82 14.39 -10.98
CA MET A 236 -14.70 13.99 -10.13
C MET A 236 -14.92 12.60 -9.53
N THR A 237 -16.13 12.28 -9.09
CA THR A 237 -16.47 10.95 -8.58
C THR A 237 -16.22 9.89 -9.65
N ARG A 238 -16.69 10.10 -10.88
CA ARG A 238 -16.45 9.18 -12.00
C ARG A 238 -14.97 8.99 -12.28
N LEU A 239 -14.18 10.07 -12.30
CA LEU A 239 -12.74 10.02 -12.54
C LEU A 239 -12.00 9.28 -11.42
N ILE A 240 -12.29 9.62 -10.17
CA ILE A 240 -11.69 8.98 -8.98
C ILE A 240 -11.97 7.48 -8.99
N LEU A 241 -13.23 7.08 -9.23
CA LEU A 241 -13.60 5.66 -9.29
C LEU A 241 -12.97 4.96 -10.49
N SER A 242 -12.89 5.60 -11.66
CA SER A 242 -12.28 4.99 -12.85
C SER A 242 -10.79 4.69 -12.69
N TYR A 243 -10.07 5.47 -11.89
CA TYR A 243 -8.65 5.25 -11.60
C TYR A 243 -8.41 4.46 -10.32
N GLY A 244 -9.26 4.64 -9.32
CA GLY A 244 -9.11 4.05 -8.00
C GLY A 244 -9.69 2.64 -7.87
N LEU A 245 -10.88 2.40 -8.43
CA LEU A 245 -11.55 1.10 -8.32
C LEU A 245 -10.70 -0.05 -8.90
N PRO A 246 -10.09 0.09 -10.09
CA PRO A 246 -9.19 -0.95 -10.59
C PRO A 246 -8.02 -1.24 -9.65
N SER A 247 -7.42 -0.20 -9.05
CA SER A 247 -6.30 -0.36 -8.11
C SER A 247 -6.75 -1.00 -6.79
N GLY A 248 -7.93 -0.63 -6.29
CA GLY A 248 -8.52 -1.24 -5.10
C GLY A 248 -8.85 -2.73 -5.31
N LEU A 249 -9.49 -3.05 -6.42
CA LEU A 249 -9.79 -4.43 -6.79
C LEU A 249 -8.50 -5.27 -6.95
N GLN A 250 -7.49 -4.71 -7.62
CA GLN A 250 -6.19 -5.35 -7.78
C GLN A 250 -5.59 -5.73 -6.41
N ASN A 251 -5.54 -4.80 -5.46
CA ASN A 251 -4.97 -5.04 -4.13
C ASN A 251 -5.75 -6.13 -3.37
N SER A 252 -7.09 -6.08 -3.43
CA SER A 252 -7.94 -7.06 -2.75
C SER A 252 -7.78 -8.47 -3.33
N VAL A 253 -7.74 -8.60 -4.66
CA VAL A 253 -7.58 -9.92 -5.30
C VAL A 253 -6.18 -10.48 -5.09
N ILE A 254 -5.13 -9.63 -5.08
CA ILE A 254 -3.77 -10.07 -4.72
C ILE A 254 -3.73 -10.58 -3.28
N ALA A 255 -4.42 -9.91 -2.34
CA ALA A 255 -4.51 -10.38 -0.96
C ALA A 255 -5.14 -11.77 -0.87
N LEU A 256 -6.23 -12.01 -1.60
CA LEU A 256 -6.88 -13.33 -1.66
C LEU A 256 -5.97 -14.39 -2.30
N ALA A 257 -5.27 -14.05 -3.40
CA ALA A 257 -4.30 -14.96 -4.02
C ALA A 257 -3.17 -15.35 -3.06
N ASN A 258 -2.71 -14.43 -2.23
CA ASN A 258 -1.69 -14.72 -1.21
C ASN A 258 -2.21 -15.71 -0.15
N VAL A 259 -3.50 -15.72 0.18
CA VAL A 259 -4.09 -16.74 1.08
C VAL A 259 -3.96 -18.14 0.46
N VAL A 260 -4.23 -18.28 -0.85
CA VAL A 260 -4.08 -19.57 -1.54
C VAL A 260 -2.61 -20.01 -1.56
N VAL A 261 -1.68 -19.09 -1.81
CA VAL A 261 -0.24 -19.38 -1.74
C VAL A 261 0.16 -19.83 -0.34
N GLN A 262 -0.32 -19.14 0.71
CA GLN A 262 -0.04 -19.50 2.09
C GLN A 262 -0.61 -20.89 2.45
N SER A 263 -1.81 -21.21 2.00
CA SER A 263 -2.40 -22.54 2.19
C SER A 263 -1.52 -23.65 1.58
N ASN A 264 -0.95 -23.40 0.40
CA ASN A 264 0.00 -24.34 -0.21
C ASN A 264 1.32 -24.45 0.58
N ILE A 265 1.84 -23.34 1.13
CA ILE A 265 3.02 -23.40 2.01
C ILE A 265 2.71 -24.24 3.25
N ASN A 266 1.52 -24.07 3.82
CA ASN A 266 1.09 -24.80 5.01
C ASN A 266 1.04 -26.32 4.79
N SER A 267 0.77 -26.80 3.59
CA SER A 267 0.76 -28.23 3.26
C SER A 267 2.15 -28.90 3.38
N PHE A 268 3.24 -28.12 3.40
CA PHE A 268 4.60 -28.62 3.64
C PHE A 268 4.98 -28.72 5.14
N GLY A 269 4.04 -28.39 6.02
CA GLY A 269 4.18 -28.53 7.46
C GLY A 269 4.72 -27.29 8.18
N GLU A 270 4.83 -27.40 9.49
CA GLU A 270 5.13 -26.32 10.42
C GLU A 270 6.50 -25.65 10.13
N MET A 271 7.52 -26.43 9.82
CA MET A 271 8.86 -25.90 9.53
C MET A 271 8.88 -25.02 8.28
N ALA A 272 8.13 -25.41 7.23
CA ALA A 272 7.99 -24.60 6.02
C ALA A 272 7.22 -23.30 6.29
N MET A 273 6.15 -23.36 7.10
CA MET A 273 5.41 -22.19 7.54
C MET A 273 6.30 -21.21 8.30
N SER A 274 7.05 -21.70 9.27
CA SER A 274 7.97 -20.90 10.09
C SER A 274 9.05 -20.23 9.23
N GLY A 275 9.74 -20.98 8.38
CA GLY A 275 10.81 -20.47 7.52
C GLY A 275 10.30 -19.46 6.48
N CYS A 276 9.19 -19.76 5.80
CA CYS A 276 8.57 -18.84 4.84
C CYS A 276 7.99 -17.60 5.54
N GLY A 277 7.48 -17.73 6.76
CA GLY A 277 7.02 -16.60 7.58
C GLY A 277 8.17 -15.67 7.96
N ALA A 278 9.32 -16.21 8.35
CA ALA A 278 10.54 -15.44 8.61
C ALA A 278 10.98 -14.65 7.35
N TYR A 279 11.00 -15.31 6.18
CA TYR A 279 11.24 -14.62 4.91
C TYR A 279 10.27 -13.48 4.65
N ALA A 280 8.96 -13.69 4.85
CA ALA A 280 7.95 -12.67 4.60
C ALA A 280 8.14 -11.41 5.47
N LYS A 281 8.64 -11.56 6.71
CA LYS A 281 9.00 -10.42 7.56
C LYS A 281 10.15 -9.62 6.97
N VAL A 282 11.20 -10.28 6.49
CA VAL A 282 12.35 -9.61 5.85
C VAL A 282 11.96 -8.97 4.52
N GLU A 283 11.18 -9.69 3.69
CA GLU A 283 10.66 -9.17 2.41
C GLU A 283 9.84 -7.90 2.61
N GLY A 284 9.02 -7.83 3.67
CA GLY A 284 8.23 -6.65 4.02
C GLY A 284 9.08 -5.38 4.14
N PHE A 285 10.27 -5.46 4.75
CA PHE A 285 11.21 -4.33 4.82
C PHE A 285 11.89 -4.06 3.48
N ALA A 286 12.30 -5.10 2.76
CA ALA A 286 12.95 -4.98 1.46
C ALA A 286 12.06 -4.36 0.38
N PHE A 287 10.75 -4.47 0.52
CA PHE A 287 9.76 -3.94 -0.42
C PHE A 287 9.50 -2.42 -0.24
N LEU A 288 9.88 -1.82 0.89
CA LEU A 288 9.59 -0.41 1.20
C LEU A 288 10.19 0.59 0.19
N PRO A 289 11.45 0.45 -0.27
CA PRO A 289 12.01 1.31 -1.30
C PRO A 289 11.22 1.25 -2.61
N ILE A 290 10.79 0.04 -3.03
CA ILE A 290 9.98 -0.15 -4.25
C ILE A 290 8.67 0.63 -4.12
N THR A 291 7.96 0.48 -3.00
CA THR A 291 6.69 1.18 -2.72
C THR A 291 6.87 2.70 -2.74
N SER A 292 7.98 3.19 -2.21
CA SER A 292 8.29 4.62 -2.16
C SER A 292 8.50 5.20 -3.55
N PHE A 293 9.29 4.52 -4.39
CA PHE A 293 9.51 4.94 -5.77
C PHE A 293 8.24 4.81 -6.61
N THR A 294 7.41 3.77 -6.41
CA THR A 294 6.13 3.64 -7.14
C THR A 294 5.19 4.79 -6.82
N SER A 295 5.11 5.22 -5.57
CA SER A 295 4.31 6.37 -5.16
C SER A 295 4.85 7.67 -5.78
N ALA A 296 6.18 7.87 -5.74
CA ALA A 296 6.84 9.02 -6.33
C ALA A 296 6.64 9.09 -7.85
N ILE A 297 6.80 7.97 -8.55
CA ILE A 297 6.57 7.87 -10.01
C ILE A 297 5.11 8.19 -10.35
N THR A 298 4.14 7.67 -9.60
CA THR A 298 2.72 7.91 -9.85
C THR A 298 2.40 9.40 -9.77
N THR A 299 2.86 10.09 -8.72
CA THR A 299 2.65 11.53 -8.54
C THR A 299 3.39 12.34 -9.60
N PHE A 300 4.68 11.99 -9.88
CA PHE A 300 5.48 12.66 -10.89
C PHE A 300 4.83 12.59 -12.28
N VAL A 301 4.41 11.40 -12.69
CA VAL A 301 3.74 11.18 -13.98
C VAL A 301 2.42 11.94 -14.04
N GLY A 302 1.59 11.90 -12.97
CA GLY A 302 0.33 12.62 -12.90
C GLY A 302 0.52 14.13 -13.08
N GLN A 303 1.43 14.76 -12.31
CA GLN A 303 1.69 16.19 -12.37
C GLN A 303 2.25 16.63 -13.75
N ASN A 304 3.25 15.90 -14.27
CA ASN A 304 3.88 16.27 -15.54
C ASN A 304 2.98 16.04 -16.76
N LEU A 305 2.14 15.01 -16.76
CA LEU A 305 1.11 14.83 -17.79
C LEU A 305 0.04 15.92 -17.70
N GLY A 306 -0.37 16.31 -16.49
CA GLY A 306 -1.27 17.45 -16.30
C GLY A 306 -0.70 18.74 -16.85
N ALA A 307 0.59 18.98 -16.65
CA ALA A 307 1.30 20.17 -17.18
C ALA A 307 1.61 20.09 -18.68
N GLY A 308 1.30 18.99 -19.39
CA GLY A 308 1.64 18.80 -20.79
C GLY A 308 3.12 18.50 -21.06
N GLU A 309 3.93 18.28 -20.01
CA GLU A 309 5.36 18.06 -20.07
C GLU A 309 5.73 16.60 -20.44
N LEU A 310 5.37 16.18 -21.68
CA LEU A 310 5.49 14.78 -22.14
C LEU A 310 6.93 14.27 -22.14
N LYS A 311 7.90 15.09 -22.55
CA LYS A 311 9.33 14.70 -22.56
C LYS A 311 9.81 14.47 -21.13
N ARG A 312 9.49 15.39 -20.22
CA ARG A 312 9.83 15.31 -18.81
C ARG A 312 9.18 14.10 -18.14
N THR A 313 7.92 13.83 -18.45
CA THR A 313 7.19 12.63 -17.97
C THR A 313 7.93 11.35 -18.34
N ARG A 314 8.35 11.21 -19.61
CA ARG A 314 9.08 10.01 -20.06
C ARG A 314 10.46 9.88 -19.41
N GLN A 315 11.18 10.99 -19.27
CA GLN A 315 12.49 11.00 -18.62
C GLN A 315 12.40 10.64 -17.14
N GLY A 316 11.43 11.22 -16.41
CA GLY A 316 11.23 10.93 -14.99
C GLY A 316 10.73 9.52 -14.73
N ALA A 317 9.81 9.01 -15.56
CA ALA A 317 9.40 7.61 -15.49
C ALA A 317 10.58 6.67 -15.65
N ARG A 318 11.42 6.88 -16.69
CA ARG A 318 12.62 6.08 -16.94
C ARG A 318 13.63 6.15 -15.78
N PHE A 319 13.90 7.36 -15.27
CA PHE A 319 14.80 7.55 -14.13
C PHE A 319 14.28 6.82 -12.89
N GLY A 320 13.01 7.01 -12.53
CA GLY A 320 12.41 6.36 -11.36
C GLY A 320 12.40 4.84 -11.46
N ILE A 321 12.10 4.27 -12.64
CA ILE A 321 12.16 2.83 -12.90
C ILE A 321 13.59 2.32 -12.67
N VAL A 322 14.60 2.95 -13.31
CA VAL A 322 16.00 2.51 -13.19
C VAL A 322 16.48 2.59 -11.75
N CYS A 323 16.23 3.70 -11.05
CA CYS A 323 16.62 3.82 -9.64
C CYS A 323 15.97 2.74 -8.77
N SER A 324 14.67 2.50 -8.91
CA SER A 324 13.98 1.49 -8.13
C SER A 324 14.50 0.08 -8.41
N VAL A 325 14.72 -0.26 -9.67
CA VAL A 325 15.25 -1.57 -10.10
C VAL A 325 16.66 -1.79 -9.54
N VAL A 326 17.55 -0.80 -9.65
CA VAL A 326 18.93 -0.90 -9.15
C VAL A 326 18.94 -1.04 -7.61
N ILE A 327 18.15 -0.24 -6.90
CA ILE A 327 18.06 -0.32 -5.44
C ILE A 327 17.48 -1.66 -5.00
N ALA A 328 16.41 -2.13 -5.65
CA ALA A 328 15.78 -3.39 -5.34
C ALA A 328 16.74 -4.58 -5.54
N GLU A 329 17.50 -4.60 -6.64
CA GLU A 329 18.46 -5.67 -6.90
C GLU A 329 19.66 -5.61 -5.96
N ALA A 330 20.14 -4.41 -5.62
CA ALA A 330 21.19 -4.26 -4.62
C ALA A 330 20.77 -4.80 -3.25
N ILE A 331 19.50 -4.53 -2.83
CA ILE A 331 18.91 -5.12 -1.63
C ILE A 331 18.77 -6.63 -1.81
N GLY A 332 18.30 -7.10 -2.97
CA GLY A 332 18.17 -8.52 -3.28
C GLY A 332 19.50 -9.27 -3.17
N ALA A 333 20.57 -8.72 -3.72
CA ALA A 333 21.92 -9.27 -3.60
C ALA A 333 22.39 -9.33 -2.14
N LEU A 334 22.15 -8.26 -1.37
CA LEU A 334 22.46 -8.24 0.06
C LEU A 334 21.68 -9.32 0.84
N LEU A 335 20.38 -9.48 0.58
CA LEU A 335 19.54 -10.50 1.21
C LEU A 335 19.98 -11.92 0.83
N TYR A 336 20.41 -12.13 -0.40
CA TYR A 336 20.92 -13.42 -0.85
C TYR A 336 22.12 -13.90 0.02
N TRP A 337 23.06 -13.00 0.27
CA TRP A 337 24.23 -13.28 1.08
C TRP A 337 23.92 -13.38 2.57
N LEU A 338 23.07 -12.50 3.08
CA LEU A 338 22.68 -12.45 4.49
C LEU A 338 21.56 -13.44 4.87
N ALA A 339 21.00 -14.18 3.92
CA ALA A 339 19.84 -15.04 4.13
C ALA A 339 19.95 -15.93 5.38
N PRO A 340 21.05 -16.69 5.63
CA PRO A 340 21.14 -17.53 6.80
C PRO A 340 21.11 -16.74 8.12
N ILE A 341 21.73 -15.56 8.14
CA ILE A 341 21.79 -14.71 9.33
C ILE A 341 20.43 -14.11 9.63
N LEU A 342 19.77 -13.58 8.62
CA LEU A 342 18.48 -12.92 8.76
C LEU A 342 17.37 -13.89 9.15
N ILE A 343 17.34 -15.08 8.56
CA ILE A 343 16.33 -16.08 8.92
C ILE A 343 16.55 -16.61 10.34
N LYS A 344 17.81 -16.82 10.76
CA LYS A 344 18.15 -17.21 12.13
C LYS A 344 17.68 -16.23 13.20
N ALA A 345 17.53 -14.96 12.86
CA ALA A 345 16.99 -13.96 13.78
C ALA A 345 15.52 -14.22 14.16
N PHE A 346 14.77 -14.98 13.35
CA PHE A 346 13.35 -15.26 13.55
C PHE A 346 13.05 -16.69 14.00
N THR A 347 13.94 -17.65 13.72
CA THR A 347 13.76 -19.05 14.10
C THR A 347 15.10 -19.73 14.35
N GLN A 348 15.15 -20.63 15.33
CA GLN A 348 16.35 -21.42 15.65
C GLN A 348 16.28 -22.84 15.08
N GLU A 349 15.15 -23.26 14.55
CA GLU A 349 14.94 -24.60 14.01
C GLU A 349 15.66 -24.78 12.67
N PRO A 350 16.63 -25.74 12.55
CA PRO A 350 17.45 -25.91 11.35
C PRO A 350 16.64 -26.16 10.09
N ALA A 351 15.55 -26.93 10.17
CA ALA A 351 14.67 -27.20 9.04
C ALA A 351 13.92 -25.95 8.58
N ALA A 352 13.40 -25.12 9.50
CA ALA A 352 12.75 -23.86 9.18
C ALA A 352 13.73 -22.86 8.55
N ILE A 353 14.96 -22.79 9.08
CA ILE A 353 16.03 -21.96 8.50
C ILE A 353 16.30 -22.40 7.06
N ALA A 354 16.38 -23.69 6.77
CA ALA A 354 16.61 -24.18 5.41
C ALA A 354 15.51 -23.73 4.43
N PHE A 355 14.24 -23.84 4.81
CA PHE A 355 13.10 -23.37 3.99
C PHE A 355 13.13 -21.85 3.76
N GLY A 356 13.36 -21.06 4.80
CA GLY A 356 13.44 -19.62 4.71
C GLY A 356 14.61 -19.14 3.84
N VAL A 357 15.80 -19.73 4.01
CA VAL A 357 16.99 -19.42 3.21
C VAL A 357 16.79 -19.80 1.75
N GLN A 358 16.22 -20.98 1.48
CA GLN A 358 15.91 -21.41 0.11
C GLN A 358 14.97 -20.39 -0.58
N LYS A 359 13.88 -20.02 0.07
CA LYS A 359 12.92 -19.04 -0.47
C LYS A 359 13.57 -17.68 -0.67
N MET A 360 14.31 -17.19 0.32
CA MET A 360 14.99 -15.91 0.25
C MET A 360 15.98 -15.86 -0.92
N ARG A 361 16.84 -16.86 -1.06
CA ARG A 361 17.82 -16.94 -2.14
C ARG A 361 17.16 -17.05 -3.53
N THR A 362 16.04 -17.77 -3.62
CA THR A 362 15.31 -17.88 -4.90
C THR A 362 14.66 -16.56 -5.31
N CYS A 363 13.98 -15.88 -4.37
CA CYS A 363 13.21 -14.68 -4.71
C CYS A 363 14.09 -13.43 -4.83
N SER A 364 15.10 -13.28 -3.96
CA SER A 364 15.88 -12.03 -3.87
C SER A 364 16.70 -11.72 -5.12
N LEU A 365 17.17 -12.72 -5.85
CA LEU A 365 17.88 -12.55 -7.13
C LEU A 365 17.01 -11.96 -8.26
N PHE A 366 15.73 -11.84 -8.06
CA PHE A 366 14.76 -11.35 -9.05
C PHE A 366 13.97 -10.13 -8.56
N PHE A 367 14.46 -9.45 -7.53
CA PHE A 367 13.82 -8.23 -7.02
C PHE A 367 13.82 -7.10 -8.07
N CYS A 368 14.74 -7.11 -9.01
CA CYS A 368 14.70 -6.24 -10.19
C CYS A 368 13.39 -6.40 -10.99
N LEU A 369 12.91 -7.63 -11.20
CA LEU A 369 11.66 -7.91 -11.91
C LEU A 369 10.43 -7.46 -11.09
N LEU A 370 10.45 -7.68 -9.77
CA LEU A 370 9.44 -7.18 -8.87
C LEU A 370 9.34 -5.65 -8.95
N ALA A 371 10.47 -4.95 -8.82
CA ALA A 371 10.54 -3.50 -8.91
C ALA A 371 10.11 -2.99 -10.29
N LEU A 372 10.54 -3.63 -11.37
CA LEU A 372 10.19 -3.27 -12.74
C LEU A 372 8.67 -3.36 -12.97
N SER A 373 8.05 -4.47 -12.56
CA SER A 373 6.60 -4.66 -12.66
C SER A 373 5.82 -3.57 -11.90
N HIS A 374 6.22 -3.30 -10.65
CA HIS A 374 5.57 -2.29 -9.82
C HIS A 374 5.75 -0.86 -10.34
N CYS A 375 6.95 -0.51 -10.82
CA CYS A 375 7.23 0.83 -11.36
C CYS A 375 6.53 1.08 -12.70
N LEU A 376 6.48 0.09 -13.61
CA LEU A 376 5.71 0.19 -14.84
C LEU A 376 4.21 0.34 -14.53
N ALA A 377 3.69 -0.42 -13.56
CA ALA A 377 2.33 -0.27 -13.08
C ALA A 377 2.07 1.14 -12.52
N ALA A 378 3.04 1.71 -11.79
CA ALA A 378 2.95 3.06 -11.24
C ALA A 378 2.90 4.13 -12.34
N VAL A 379 3.69 3.99 -13.40
CA VAL A 379 3.62 4.87 -14.59
C VAL A 379 2.23 4.81 -15.22
N MET A 380 1.67 3.61 -15.42
CA MET A 380 0.35 3.46 -16.01
C MET A 380 -0.75 4.06 -15.12
N ARG A 381 -0.67 3.87 -13.80
CA ARG A 381 -1.61 4.49 -12.84
C ARG A 381 -1.51 6.01 -12.88
N GLY A 382 -0.29 6.58 -12.83
CA GLY A 382 -0.08 8.03 -12.94
C GLY A 382 -0.58 8.61 -14.26
N ALA A 383 -0.51 7.84 -15.34
CA ALA A 383 -1.10 8.19 -16.63
C ALA A 383 -2.63 8.03 -16.70
N GLY A 384 -3.30 7.62 -15.61
CA GLY A 384 -4.75 7.38 -15.57
C GLY A 384 -5.20 6.09 -16.23
N ARG A 385 -4.28 5.15 -16.51
CA ARG A 385 -4.56 3.85 -17.16
C ARG A 385 -4.49 2.70 -16.15
N ALA A 386 -5.17 2.84 -15.01
CA ALA A 386 -5.11 1.91 -13.89
C ALA A 386 -5.63 0.48 -14.22
N VAL A 387 -6.47 0.35 -15.24
CA VAL A 387 -6.99 -0.97 -15.70
C VAL A 387 -5.89 -1.87 -16.24
N ILE A 388 -4.87 -1.31 -16.90
CA ILE A 388 -3.79 -2.10 -17.51
C ILE A 388 -2.93 -2.84 -16.46
N PRO A 389 -2.39 -2.18 -15.42
CA PRO A 389 -1.70 -2.89 -14.34
C PRO A 389 -2.63 -3.84 -13.56
N MET A 390 -3.91 -3.50 -13.40
CA MET A 390 -4.88 -4.40 -12.79
C MET A 390 -4.97 -5.71 -13.60
N ILE A 391 -5.21 -5.65 -14.90
CA ILE A 391 -5.30 -6.85 -15.76
C ILE A 391 -4.00 -7.65 -15.68
N SER A 392 -2.83 -6.99 -15.80
CA SER A 392 -1.54 -7.66 -15.73
C SER A 392 -1.35 -8.42 -14.41
N MET A 393 -1.61 -7.77 -13.29
CA MET A 393 -1.38 -8.38 -11.99
C MET A 393 -2.43 -9.45 -11.67
N LEU A 394 -3.69 -9.26 -12.04
CA LEU A 394 -4.72 -10.32 -11.88
C LEU A 394 -4.42 -11.54 -12.74
N ALA A 395 -3.97 -11.33 -13.98
CA ALA A 395 -3.62 -12.45 -14.86
C ALA A 395 -2.39 -13.22 -14.33
N PHE A 396 -1.30 -12.52 -14.04
CA PHE A 396 -0.04 -13.22 -13.74
C PHE A 396 0.14 -13.54 -12.25
N TRP A 397 -0.20 -12.61 -11.34
CA TRP A 397 0.02 -12.81 -9.91
C TRP A 397 -1.12 -13.57 -9.21
N CYS A 398 -2.31 -13.55 -9.77
CA CYS A 398 -3.43 -14.32 -9.24
C CYS A 398 -3.67 -15.58 -10.09
N LEU A 399 -4.16 -15.43 -11.33
CA LEU A 399 -4.56 -16.58 -12.12
C LEU A 399 -3.38 -17.53 -12.44
N VAL A 400 -2.32 -17.04 -13.08
CA VAL A 400 -1.16 -17.88 -13.47
C VAL A 400 -0.46 -18.45 -12.23
N ARG A 401 -0.22 -17.61 -11.18
CA ARG A 401 0.44 -18.06 -9.96
C ARG A 401 -0.34 -19.15 -9.25
N VAL A 402 -1.63 -18.93 -9.01
CA VAL A 402 -2.48 -19.90 -8.32
C VAL A 402 -2.59 -21.19 -9.13
N THR A 403 -2.77 -21.08 -10.45
CA THR A 403 -2.84 -22.26 -11.35
C THR A 403 -1.56 -23.09 -11.29
N ILE A 404 -0.39 -22.45 -11.44
CA ILE A 404 0.90 -23.18 -11.39
C ILE A 404 1.07 -23.86 -10.02
N ILE A 405 0.83 -23.16 -8.92
CA ILE A 405 0.96 -23.74 -7.57
C ILE A 405 0.00 -24.89 -7.39
N SER A 406 -1.29 -24.74 -7.74
CA SER A 406 -2.30 -25.78 -7.54
C SER A 406 -2.07 -27.04 -8.38
N ILE A 407 -1.45 -26.91 -9.55
CA ILE A 407 -1.17 -28.05 -10.42
C ILE A 407 0.20 -28.65 -10.13
N ALA A 408 1.25 -27.83 -10.05
CA ALA A 408 2.62 -28.32 -9.97
C ALA A 408 3.01 -28.78 -8.55
N THR A 409 2.46 -28.16 -7.50
CA THR A 409 2.80 -28.55 -6.10
C THR A 409 2.43 -29.99 -5.78
N PRO A 410 1.21 -30.50 -6.12
CA PRO A 410 0.88 -31.91 -5.89
C PRO A 410 1.73 -32.88 -6.73
N ILE A 411 2.15 -32.49 -7.95
CA ILE A 411 2.94 -33.32 -8.84
C ILE A 411 4.38 -33.47 -8.37
N TYR A 412 5.03 -32.32 -8.09
CA TYR A 412 6.46 -32.32 -7.75
C TYR A 412 6.73 -32.44 -6.25
N GLN A 413 5.73 -32.27 -5.39
CA GLN A 413 5.81 -32.35 -3.92
C GLN A 413 7.00 -31.56 -3.35
N SER A 414 7.32 -30.42 -3.95
CA SER A 414 8.48 -29.59 -3.60
C SER A 414 8.09 -28.13 -3.39
N ILE A 415 8.54 -27.57 -2.27
CA ILE A 415 8.36 -26.15 -1.96
C ILE A 415 9.09 -25.24 -2.98
N ALA A 416 10.06 -25.78 -3.71
CA ALA A 416 10.75 -25.05 -4.78
C ALA A 416 9.77 -24.55 -5.85
N VAL A 417 8.69 -25.28 -6.14
CA VAL A 417 7.62 -24.86 -7.04
C VAL A 417 7.02 -23.51 -6.56
N VAL A 418 6.65 -23.47 -5.28
CA VAL A 418 6.08 -22.25 -4.68
C VAL A 418 7.08 -21.10 -4.72
N ASN A 419 8.36 -21.36 -4.48
CA ASN A 419 9.40 -20.32 -4.48
C ASN A 419 9.65 -19.76 -5.90
N TRP A 420 9.76 -20.62 -6.92
CA TRP A 420 10.05 -20.20 -8.29
C TRP A 420 8.87 -19.52 -9.00
N VAL A 421 7.66 -19.79 -8.58
CA VAL A 421 6.47 -19.14 -9.17
C VAL A 421 6.48 -17.63 -9.00
N TYR A 422 7.12 -17.09 -7.95
CA TYR A 422 7.24 -15.65 -7.74
C TYR A 422 8.08 -14.97 -8.83
N PRO A 423 9.35 -15.35 -9.07
CA PRO A 423 10.14 -14.81 -10.17
C PRO A 423 9.48 -14.97 -11.54
N ILE A 424 8.87 -16.13 -11.81
CA ILE A 424 8.19 -16.39 -13.10
C ILE A 424 7.04 -15.38 -13.31
N THR A 425 6.19 -15.19 -12.31
CA THR A 425 5.05 -14.27 -12.44
C THR A 425 5.47 -12.80 -12.45
N TRP A 426 6.57 -12.44 -11.77
CA TRP A 426 7.18 -11.12 -11.88
C TRP A 426 7.74 -10.87 -13.27
N ALA A 427 8.42 -11.86 -13.86
CA ALA A 427 8.94 -11.76 -15.22
C ALA A 427 7.81 -11.57 -16.25
N LEU A 428 6.75 -12.38 -16.17
CA LEU A 428 5.61 -12.30 -17.09
C LEU A 428 4.88 -10.95 -16.99
N SER A 429 4.62 -10.48 -15.77
CA SER A 429 3.97 -9.18 -15.56
C SER A 429 4.86 -8.02 -16.01
N SER A 430 6.17 -8.09 -15.75
CA SER A 430 7.14 -7.09 -16.21
C SER A 430 7.22 -7.04 -17.73
N LEU A 431 7.29 -8.20 -18.38
CA LEU A 431 7.33 -8.30 -19.83
C LEU A 431 6.07 -7.72 -20.49
N PHE A 432 4.89 -8.08 -19.99
CA PHE A 432 3.62 -7.54 -20.47
C PHE A 432 3.56 -6.03 -20.34
N LEU A 433 3.87 -5.49 -19.15
CA LEU A 433 3.83 -4.05 -18.89
C LEU A 433 4.91 -3.31 -19.69
N LEU A 434 6.08 -3.92 -19.91
CA LEU A 434 7.15 -3.34 -20.72
C LEU A 434 6.75 -3.24 -22.20
N ILE A 435 6.14 -4.30 -22.75
CA ILE A 435 5.58 -4.28 -24.11
C ILE A 435 4.53 -3.18 -24.25
N TYR A 436 3.64 -3.06 -23.27
CA TYR A 436 2.64 -2.00 -23.26
C TYR A 436 3.27 -0.61 -23.17
N TYR A 437 4.29 -0.43 -22.31
CA TYR A 437 5.01 0.84 -22.14
C TYR A 437 5.65 1.35 -23.44
N TYR A 438 6.18 0.46 -24.27
CA TYR A 438 6.81 0.83 -25.53
C TYR A 438 5.86 0.92 -26.72
N LYS A 439 4.83 0.08 -26.78
CA LYS A 439 3.92 -0.01 -27.94
C LYS A 439 2.66 0.86 -27.82
N ALA A 440 2.17 1.10 -26.61
CA ALA A 440 0.96 1.89 -26.41
C ALA A 440 1.28 3.38 -26.20
N ASP A 441 0.39 4.23 -26.66
CA ASP A 441 0.45 5.65 -26.37
C ASP A 441 -0.19 5.94 -25.00
N TRP A 442 0.60 5.72 -23.95
CA TRP A 442 0.17 5.98 -22.57
C TRP A 442 0.32 7.45 -22.15
N LEU A 443 1.00 8.28 -22.96
CA LEU A 443 1.19 9.70 -22.71
C LEU A 443 -0.05 10.53 -23.05
N THR A 444 -0.92 10.02 -23.94
CA THR A 444 -2.19 10.68 -24.25
C THR A 444 -3.24 10.38 -23.18
N ALA A 445 -3.91 11.44 -22.71
CA ALA A 445 -4.96 11.31 -21.71
C ALA A 445 -6.13 10.45 -22.21
N PRO A 446 -6.68 9.53 -21.38
CA PRO A 446 -7.98 8.94 -21.67
C PRO A 446 -9.03 10.07 -21.74
N GLY A 447 -9.60 10.31 -22.93
CA GLY A 447 -10.59 11.38 -23.17
C GLY A 447 -10.12 12.55 -24.04
N HIS A 448 -8.81 12.73 -24.25
CA HIS A 448 -8.32 13.64 -25.29
C HIS A 448 -8.07 12.85 -26.57
N ARG A 449 -8.88 13.07 -27.59
CA ARG A 449 -8.58 12.60 -28.96
C ARG A 449 -7.32 13.35 -29.42
N SER A 450 -6.34 12.58 -29.91
CA SER A 450 -5.19 13.10 -30.65
C SER A 450 -5.69 14.02 -31.78
N GLY A 451 -5.63 15.33 -31.60
CA GLY A 451 -6.01 16.28 -32.63
C GLY A 451 -6.58 17.62 -32.16
N GLU A 452 -6.93 17.78 -30.89
CA GLU A 452 -7.32 19.12 -30.40
C GLU A 452 -6.09 19.83 -29.82
N PRO A 453 -5.73 21.01 -30.36
CA PRO A 453 -4.65 21.83 -29.79
C PRO A 453 -5.10 22.30 -28.41
N VAL A 454 -4.20 22.17 -27.42
CA VAL A 454 -4.36 22.78 -26.10
C VAL A 454 -4.58 24.28 -26.32
N ARG A 455 -5.81 24.75 -26.12
CA ARG A 455 -6.08 26.20 -26.09
C ARG A 455 -5.43 26.74 -24.83
N HIS A 456 -4.45 27.61 -25.06
CA HIS A 456 -3.78 28.42 -24.04
C HIS A 456 -4.73 29.39 -23.34
#